data_0a76520e5b2f818510a722c469412ee4
#
_entry.id   0a76520e5b2f818510a722c469412ee4
#
_cell.length_a   1.000
_cell.length_b   1.000
_cell.length_c   1.000
_cell.angle_alpha   90.00
_cell.angle_beta   90.00
_cell.angle_gamma   90.00
#
_symmetry.space_group_name_H-M   'P 1'
#
loop_
_entity.id
_entity.type
_entity.pdbx_description
1 polymer ?
#
loop_
_entity_poly.entity_id
_entity_poly.type
_entity_poly.pdbx_seq_one_letter_code
_entity_poly.pdbx_strand_id
1 'polypeptide(L)'
;RLLSPYGGADYGLYCVPEINETVLVGFIGGSLKRPFLLGSLYPGGASMVSENFDDKNLKKHLKTKGGMDLLILEENGKQSVTLTTPKGNVLTVSDETESCKISDKDGKNQISMDYKNGKVTVQAEKTIELKAGSVELTMDGNGGAISLKAKKIGVTADNEIALKANSA
;
A
#
# COMPACT_ATOMS: atom_id res chain seq x y z
N ARG A 1 -6.65 -28.74 -12.78
CA ARG A 1 -7.50 -27.53 -12.72
C ARG A 1 -7.41 -26.94 -11.33
N LEU A 2 -7.46 -25.62 -11.24
CA LEU A 2 -7.48 -24.86 -9.98
C LEU A 2 -8.93 -24.39 -9.72
N LEU A 3 -9.43 -24.59 -8.49
CA LEU A 3 -10.64 -23.92 -8.02
C LEU A 3 -10.27 -22.51 -7.56
N SER A 4 -11.07 -21.55 -7.96
CA SER A 4 -11.00 -20.17 -7.46
C SER A 4 -12.41 -19.73 -7.02
N PRO A 5 -12.55 -18.94 -5.95
CA PRO A 5 -13.85 -18.40 -5.55
C PRO A 5 -14.43 -17.42 -6.58
N TYR A 6 -13.58 -16.88 -7.46
CA TYR A 6 -13.98 -15.98 -8.54
C TYR A 6 -13.04 -16.13 -9.72
N GLY A 7 -13.55 -16.55 -10.90
CA GLY A 7 -12.71 -16.74 -12.08
C GLY A 7 -13.52 -17.04 -13.34
N GLY A 8 -12.98 -16.64 -14.48
CA GLY A 8 -13.48 -16.88 -15.84
C GLY A 8 -12.32 -17.07 -16.81
N ALA A 9 -12.58 -16.87 -18.11
CA ALA A 9 -11.56 -17.08 -19.15
C ALA A 9 -10.39 -16.09 -19.00
N ASP A 10 -10.70 -14.81 -18.74
CA ASP A 10 -9.74 -13.70 -18.77
C ASP A 10 -9.72 -12.89 -17.49
N TYR A 11 -10.37 -13.38 -16.40
CA TYR A 11 -10.45 -12.66 -15.13
C TYR A 11 -10.56 -13.63 -13.95
N GLY A 12 -10.22 -13.15 -12.75
CA GLY A 12 -10.42 -13.89 -11.51
C GLY A 12 -9.35 -13.66 -10.46
N LEU A 13 -9.51 -14.35 -9.34
CA LEU A 13 -8.49 -14.46 -8.30
C LEU A 13 -7.54 -15.62 -8.66
N TYR A 14 -6.27 -15.30 -8.90
CA TYR A 14 -5.24 -16.28 -9.24
C TYR A 14 -4.22 -16.40 -8.12
N CYS A 15 -4.40 -17.42 -7.26
CA CYS A 15 -3.48 -17.77 -6.19
C CYS A 15 -3.21 -19.27 -6.28
N VAL A 16 -2.03 -19.64 -6.77
CA VAL A 16 -1.62 -21.04 -6.91
C VAL A 16 -0.78 -21.42 -5.70
N PRO A 17 -1.00 -22.62 -5.11
CA PRO A 17 -0.14 -23.12 -4.04
C PRO A 17 1.32 -23.17 -4.45
N GLU A 18 2.20 -22.95 -3.49
CA GLU A 18 3.63 -23.07 -3.68
C GLU A 18 4.07 -24.54 -3.75
N ILE A 19 5.21 -24.78 -4.37
CA ILE A 19 5.80 -26.14 -4.39
C ILE A 19 6.12 -26.58 -2.96
N ASN A 20 5.78 -27.82 -2.64
CA ASN A 20 5.89 -28.49 -1.33
C ASN A 20 4.81 -28.08 -0.29
N GLU A 21 3.77 -27.38 -0.70
CA GLU A 21 2.62 -27.16 0.17
C GLU A 21 1.68 -28.37 0.19
N THR A 22 1.03 -28.59 1.33
CA THR A 22 -0.05 -29.56 1.45
C THR A 22 -1.32 -28.98 0.84
N VAL A 23 -1.95 -29.73 -0.06
CA VAL A 23 -3.13 -29.28 -0.79
C VAL A 23 -4.27 -30.28 -0.67
N LEU A 24 -5.50 -29.79 -0.75
CA LEU A 24 -6.69 -30.60 -0.87
C LEU A 24 -7.07 -30.76 -2.35
N VAL A 25 -7.25 -31.99 -2.79
CA VAL A 25 -7.59 -32.33 -4.18
C VAL A 25 -8.94 -33.02 -4.23
N GLY A 26 -9.80 -32.57 -5.13
CA GLY A 26 -11.06 -33.22 -5.47
C GLY A 26 -10.99 -33.94 -6.82
N PHE A 27 -11.97 -34.79 -7.09
CA PHE A 27 -12.05 -35.58 -8.32
C PHE A 27 -13.44 -35.45 -8.95
N ILE A 28 -13.50 -34.92 -10.16
CA ILE A 28 -14.76 -34.67 -10.88
C ILE A 28 -15.44 -36.02 -11.17
N GLY A 29 -16.67 -36.21 -10.66
CA GLY A 29 -17.43 -37.46 -10.82
C GLY A 29 -16.76 -38.66 -10.17
N GLY A 30 -15.90 -38.46 -9.16
CA GLY A 30 -15.16 -39.54 -8.49
C GLY A 30 -14.02 -40.16 -9.32
N SER A 31 -13.73 -39.62 -10.50
CA SER A 31 -12.70 -40.16 -11.41
C SER A 31 -11.31 -39.66 -11.05
N LEU A 32 -10.40 -40.56 -10.64
CA LEU A 32 -8.99 -40.24 -10.36
C LEU A 32 -8.25 -39.63 -11.56
N LYS A 33 -8.75 -39.79 -12.78
CA LYS A 33 -8.18 -39.18 -13.99
C LYS A 33 -8.58 -37.70 -14.17
N ARG A 34 -9.46 -37.18 -13.32
CA ARG A 34 -9.99 -35.81 -13.42
C ARG A 34 -9.81 -35.03 -12.12
N PRO A 35 -8.55 -34.87 -11.62
CA PRO A 35 -8.30 -34.13 -10.40
C PRO A 35 -8.50 -32.61 -10.60
N PHE A 36 -8.88 -31.95 -9.51
CA PHE A 36 -8.85 -30.49 -9.40
C PHE A 36 -8.41 -30.08 -7.99
N LEU A 37 -7.69 -28.99 -7.91
CA LEU A 37 -7.14 -28.42 -6.69
C LEU A 37 -8.21 -27.56 -6.00
N LEU A 38 -8.49 -27.85 -4.74
CA LEU A 38 -9.44 -27.10 -3.91
C LEU A 38 -8.75 -25.95 -3.16
N GLY A 39 -7.51 -26.12 -2.70
CA GLY A 39 -6.73 -25.11 -1.99
C GLY A 39 -5.60 -25.72 -1.18
N SER A 40 -4.83 -24.85 -0.51
CA SER A 40 -3.77 -25.22 0.42
C SER A 40 -4.33 -25.42 1.83
N LEU A 41 -3.69 -26.29 2.60
CA LEU A 41 -3.95 -26.51 4.02
C LEU A 41 -2.80 -25.88 4.83
N TYR A 42 -3.13 -25.12 5.85
CA TYR A 42 -2.13 -24.65 6.79
C TYR A 42 -1.54 -25.81 7.58
N PRO A 43 -0.21 -25.90 7.70
CA PRO A 43 0.41 -26.91 8.56
C PRO A 43 0.10 -26.61 10.03
N GLY A 44 0.14 -27.64 10.88
CA GLY A 44 -0.02 -27.47 12.33
C GLY A 44 1.00 -26.46 12.88
N GLY A 45 0.54 -25.51 13.69
CA GLY A 45 1.40 -24.46 14.26
C GLY A 45 1.78 -23.35 13.31
N ALA A 46 1.08 -23.19 12.16
CA ALA A 46 1.32 -22.10 11.23
C ALA A 46 1.10 -20.75 11.92
N SER A 47 2.13 -19.90 11.92
CA SER A 47 2.07 -18.55 12.52
C SER A 47 0.98 -17.68 11.87
N MET A 48 0.77 -17.83 10.57
CA MET A 48 -0.30 -17.15 9.84
C MET A 48 -1.69 -17.40 10.45
N VAL A 49 -1.92 -18.59 10.99
CA VAL A 49 -3.18 -18.92 11.69
C VAL A 49 -3.17 -18.35 13.11
N SER A 50 -2.13 -18.64 13.91
CA SER A 50 -2.08 -18.26 15.33
C SER A 50 -2.02 -16.75 15.57
N GLU A 51 -1.42 -15.98 14.66
CA GLU A 51 -1.31 -14.51 14.76
C GLU A 51 -2.59 -13.79 14.31
N ASN A 52 -3.43 -14.43 13.49
CA ASN A 52 -4.62 -13.81 12.93
C ASN A 52 -5.93 -14.36 13.52
N PHE A 53 -5.89 -15.54 14.12
CA PHE A 53 -7.08 -16.13 14.75
C PHE A 53 -7.33 -15.47 16.11
N ASP A 54 -8.54 -14.92 16.26
CA ASP A 54 -9.11 -14.49 17.52
C ASP A 54 -10.62 -14.80 17.53
N ASP A 55 -11.24 -14.80 18.72
CA ASP A 55 -12.67 -15.13 18.88
C ASP A 55 -13.60 -14.12 18.18
N LYS A 56 -13.10 -12.94 17.83
CA LYS A 56 -13.86 -11.86 17.17
C LYS A 56 -13.67 -11.83 15.65
N ASN A 57 -12.68 -12.59 15.13
CA ASN A 57 -12.33 -12.63 13.70
C ASN A 57 -12.11 -11.24 13.07
N LEU A 58 -11.39 -10.36 13.79
CA LEU A 58 -11.21 -8.96 13.41
C LEU A 58 -10.21 -8.74 12.27
N LYS A 59 -9.39 -9.75 11.96
CA LYS A 59 -8.34 -9.63 10.94
C LYS A 59 -8.68 -10.42 9.67
N LYS A 60 -8.49 -9.79 8.52
CA LYS A 60 -8.44 -10.46 7.22
C LYS A 60 -7.05 -10.21 6.63
N HIS A 61 -6.31 -11.26 6.32
CA HIS A 61 -4.89 -11.17 6.05
C HIS A 61 -4.51 -11.97 4.80
N LEU A 62 -3.86 -11.31 3.85
CA LEU A 62 -3.23 -11.95 2.69
C LEU A 62 -1.73 -11.67 2.74
N LYS A 63 -0.93 -12.71 2.98
CA LYS A 63 0.52 -12.63 2.98
C LYS A 63 1.09 -13.58 1.94
N THR A 64 1.91 -13.05 1.04
CA THR A 64 2.56 -13.85 0.02
C THR A 64 3.87 -14.45 0.54
N LYS A 65 4.33 -15.54 -0.03
CA LYS A 65 5.64 -16.13 0.28
C LYS A 65 6.80 -15.16 0.04
N GLY A 66 6.67 -14.26 -0.92
CA GLY A 66 7.64 -13.19 -1.19
C GLY A 66 7.61 -12.03 -0.20
N GLY A 67 6.73 -12.05 0.81
CA GLY A 67 6.66 -11.06 1.88
C GLY A 67 5.79 -9.83 1.59
N MET A 68 4.99 -9.82 0.52
CA MET A 68 3.89 -8.84 0.40
C MET A 68 2.83 -9.18 1.43
N ASP A 69 2.33 -8.16 2.13
CA ASP A 69 1.46 -8.30 3.28
C ASP A 69 0.30 -7.31 3.19
N LEU A 70 -0.93 -7.80 3.05
CA LEU A 70 -2.16 -7.01 3.05
C LEU A 70 -3.00 -7.42 4.26
N LEU A 71 -3.11 -6.51 5.21
CA LEU A 71 -3.89 -6.67 6.42
C LEU A 71 -5.09 -5.73 6.43
N ILE A 72 -6.28 -6.27 6.69
CA ILE A 72 -7.50 -5.52 6.99
C ILE A 72 -7.83 -5.78 8.45
N LEU A 73 -7.94 -4.72 9.24
CA LEU A 73 -8.38 -4.75 10.63
C LEU A 73 -9.80 -4.19 10.73
N GLU A 74 -10.69 -4.93 11.38
CA GLU A 74 -12.12 -4.58 11.54
C GLU A 74 -12.48 -4.27 13.01
N GLU A 75 -11.50 -3.90 13.85
CA GLU A 75 -11.77 -3.47 15.22
C GLU A 75 -12.49 -2.13 15.22
N ASN A 76 -13.62 -2.05 15.93
CA ASN A 76 -14.46 -0.86 15.97
C ASN A 76 -13.70 0.38 16.45
N GLY A 77 -13.74 1.45 15.68
CA GLY A 77 -13.00 2.70 15.90
C GLY A 77 -11.51 2.63 15.55
N LYS A 78 -11.01 1.47 15.04
CA LYS A 78 -9.61 1.27 14.62
C LYS A 78 -9.51 0.56 13.29
N GLN A 79 -10.58 0.61 12.50
CA GLN A 79 -10.59 -0.01 11.18
C GLN A 79 -9.44 0.50 10.33
N SER A 80 -8.75 -0.42 9.67
CA SER A 80 -7.64 -0.04 8.80
C SER A 80 -7.39 -1.04 7.70
N VAL A 81 -6.80 -0.55 6.62
CA VAL A 81 -6.22 -1.35 5.54
C VAL A 81 -4.75 -0.99 5.42
N THR A 82 -3.87 -1.98 5.53
CA THR A 82 -2.43 -1.79 5.43
C THR A 82 -1.83 -2.75 4.41
N LEU A 83 -1.10 -2.21 3.43
CA LEU A 83 -0.27 -2.97 2.50
C LEU A 83 1.19 -2.69 2.81
N THR A 84 1.95 -3.75 3.11
CA THR A 84 3.39 -3.66 3.39
C THR A 84 4.19 -4.46 2.36
N THR A 85 5.27 -3.88 1.87
CA THR A 85 6.21 -4.57 0.98
C THR A 85 7.31 -5.27 1.77
N PRO A 86 8.04 -6.26 1.19
CA PRO A 86 9.16 -6.92 1.87
C PRO A 86 10.27 -5.97 2.34
N LYS A 87 10.40 -4.81 1.71
CA LYS A 87 11.36 -3.76 2.10
C LYS A 87 10.82 -2.78 3.14
N GLY A 88 9.59 -2.99 3.63
CA GLY A 88 8.96 -2.16 4.66
C GLY A 88 8.31 -0.87 4.15
N ASN A 89 8.12 -0.70 2.83
CA ASN A 89 7.28 0.39 2.34
C ASN A 89 5.82 0.10 2.68
N VAL A 90 5.07 1.12 3.08
CA VAL A 90 3.72 0.97 3.63
C VAL A 90 2.74 1.88 2.89
N LEU A 91 1.56 1.34 2.58
CA LEU A 91 0.37 2.09 2.26
C LEU A 91 -0.68 1.75 3.31
N THR A 92 -1.22 2.74 4.02
CA THR A 92 -2.27 2.52 5.02
C THR A 92 -3.38 3.55 4.91
N VAL A 93 -4.60 3.12 5.20
CA VAL A 93 -5.77 3.95 5.49
C VAL A 93 -6.28 3.52 6.85
N SER A 94 -6.48 4.45 7.78
CA SER A 94 -6.81 4.14 9.16
C SER A 94 -7.84 5.11 9.73
N ASP A 95 -8.90 4.56 10.31
CA ASP A 95 -9.90 5.34 11.03
C ASP A 95 -9.40 5.76 12.40
N GLU A 96 -8.57 4.94 13.08
CA GLU A 96 -7.99 5.29 14.37
C GLU A 96 -7.14 6.56 14.32
N THR A 97 -6.31 6.68 13.27
CA THR A 97 -5.46 7.86 13.07
C THR A 97 -6.10 8.91 12.16
N GLU A 98 -7.31 8.64 11.65
CA GLU A 98 -8.03 9.49 10.70
C GLU A 98 -7.12 9.94 9.55
N SER A 99 -6.42 8.97 8.91
CA SER A 99 -5.38 9.29 7.93
C SER A 99 -5.25 8.28 6.80
N CYS A 100 -4.68 8.75 5.69
CA CYS A 100 -4.14 7.93 4.61
C CYS A 100 -2.66 8.25 4.43
N LYS A 101 -1.81 7.23 4.29
CA LYS A 101 -0.37 7.40 4.18
C LYS A 101 0.26 6.40 3.22
N ILE A 102 1.17 6.88 2.39
CA ILE A 102 2.14 6.09 1.63
C ILE A 102 3.52 6.52 2.08
N SER A 103 4.37 5.60 2.52
CA SER A 103 5.72 5.93 2.99
C SER A 103 6.73 4.83 2.72
N ASP A 104 8.00 5.19 2.65
CA ASP A 104 9.09 4.23 2.82
C ASP A 104 9.17 3.74 4.27
N LYS A 105 10.02 2.71 4.51
CA LYS A 105 10.16 2.07 5.82
C LYS A 105 10.62 3.03 6.93
N ASP A 106 11.39 4.05 6.56
CA ASP A 106 12.02 5.00 7.51
C ASP A 106 11.17 6.28 7.68
N GLY A 107 10.09 6.41 6.89
CA GLY A 107 9.20 7.58 6.91
C GLY A 107 9.82 8.86 6.36
N LYS A 108 10.96 8.77 5.68
CA LYS A 108 11.68 9.93 5.12
C LYS A 108 11.05 10.45 3.83
N ASN A 109 10.47 9.52 3.04
CA ASN A 109 9.72 9.84 1.83
C ASN A 109 8.28 9.42 2.05
N GLN A 110 7.34 10.38 2.00
CA GLN A 110 5.94 10.08 2.24
C GLN A 110 4.98 11.05 1.56
N ILE A 111 3.78 10.54 1.30
CA ILE A 111 2.59 11.33 1.01
C ILE A 111 1.56 10.94 2.06
N SER A 112 0.99 11.91 2.76
CA SER A 112 -0.03 11.64 3.76
C SER A 112 -1.13 12.68 3.77
N MET A 113 -2.33 12.23 4.11
CA MET A 113 -3.51 13.04 4.40
C MET A 113 -3.91 12.79 5.85
N ASP A 114 -3.93 13.83 6.65
CA ASP A 114 -4.45 13.87 8.01
C ASP A 114 -5.85 14.49 7.94
N TYR A 115 -6.87 13.64 8.03
CA TYR A 115 -8.26 14.05 7.88
C TYR A 115 -8.74 14.86 9.06
N LYS A 116 -8.24 14.54 10.27
CA LYS A 116 -8.58 15.23 11.51
C LYS A 116 -8.17 16.70 11.50
N ASN A 117 -6.98 16.99 10.98
CA ASN A 117 -6.42 18.33 10.95
C ASN A 117 -6.53 19.00 9.56
N GLY A 118 -7.14 18.33 8.57
CA GLY A 118 -7.27 18.86 7.21
C GLY A 118 -5.93 19.12 6.52
N LYS A 119 -4.90 18.31 6.79
CA LYS A 119 -3.52 18.52 6.32
C LYS A 119 -3.11 17.47 5.28
N VAL A 120 -2.50 17.94 4.19
CA VAL A 120 -1.80 17.09 3.22
C VAL A 120 -0.30 17.38 3.32
N THR A 121 0.50 16.33 3.40
CA THR A 121 1.97 16.41 3.46
C THR A 121 2.58 15.60 2.34
N VAL A 122 3.48 16.23 1.57
CA VAL A 122 4.40 15.57 0.66
C VAL A 122 5.80 15.83 1.19
N GLN A 123 6.55 14.78 1.48
CA GLN A 123 7.89 14.88 2.07
C GLN A 123 8.84 13.97 1.32
N ALA A 124 10.02 14.45 1.03
CA ALA A 124 11.13 13.66 0.51
C ALA A 124 12.41 13.98 1.27
N GLU A 125 13.29 12.99 1.43
CA GLU A 125 14.61 13.17 2.07
C GLU A 125 15.52 14.10 1.25
N LYS A 126 15.37 14.09 -0.09
CA LYS A 126 16.28 14.82 -0.98
C LYS A 126 15.55 15.82 -1.87
N THR A 127 14.66 15.36 -2.71
CA THR A 127 14.09 16.20 -3.77
C THR A 127 12.60 15.91 -3.97
N ILE A 128 11.81 16.96 -4.13
CA ILE A 128 10.43 16.89 -4.63
C ILE A 128 10.40 17.56 -6.00
N GLU A 129 9.96 16.82 -7.03
CA GLU A 129 9.77 17.33 -8.38
C GLU A 129 8.31 17.23 -8.80
N LEU A 130 7.74 18.34 -9.27
CA LEU A 130 6.43 18.38 -9.90
C LEU A 130 6.61 18.80 -11.35
N LYS A 131 6.27 17.92 -12.30
CA LYS A 131 6.46 18.14 -13.75
C LYS A 131 5.15 18.04 -14.51
N ALA A 132 4.93 18.98 -15.41
CA ALA A 132 3.83 18.98 -16.37
C ALA A 132 4.35 19.45 -17.74
N GLY A 133 4.64 18.52 -18.65
CA GLY A 133 5.30 18.80 -19.91
C GLY A 133 6.67 19.47 -19.70
N SER A 134 6.80 20.74 -20.15
CA SER A 134 8.04 21.51 -19.99
C SER A 134 8.08 22.39 -18.73
N VAL A 135 7.02 22.36 -17.92
CA VAL A 135 6.93 23.10 -16.65
C VAL A 135 7.40 22.23 -15.51
N GLU A 136 8.21 22.79 -14.62
CA GLU A 136 8.81 22.06 -13.50
C GLU A 136 8.90 22.95 -12.26
N LEU A 137 8.49 22.40 -11.10
CA LEU A 137 8.79 22.92 -9.76
C LEU A 137 9.67 21.89 -9.06
N THR A 138 10.84 22.30 -8.63
CA THR A 138 11.77 21.46 -7.88
C THR A 138 12.07 22.08 -6.52
N MET A 139 11.97 21.26 -5.46
CA MET A 139 12.45 21.58 -4.12
C MET A 139 13.63 20.64 -3.81
N ASP A 140 14.83 21.18 -3.73
CA ASP A 140 16.07 20.46 -3.43
C ASP A 140 16.42 20.63 -1.96
N GLY A 141 16.21 19.60 -1.16
CA GLY A 141 16.51 19.60 0.27
C GLY A 141 18.02 19.56 0.57
N ASN A 142 18.85 19.03 -0.33
CA ASN A 142 20.30 18.98 -0.15
C ASN A 142 20.95 20.34 -0.44
N GLY A 143 20.53 20.98 -1.53
CA GLY A 143 21.04 22.31 -1.94
C GLY A 143 20.30 23.47 -1.28
N GLY A 144 19.20 23.21 -0.57
CA GLY A 144 18.38 24.25 0.05
C GLY A 144 17.73 25.18 -0.97
N ALA A 145 17.36 24.68 -2.15
CA ALA A 145 16.87 25.49 -3.26
C ALA A 145 15.45 25.15 -3.69
N ILE A 146 14.70 26.14 -4.12
CA ILE A 146 13.42 25.99 -4.83
C ILE A 146 13.61 26.60 -6.22
N SER A 147 13.30 25.84 -7.28
CA SER A 147 13.35 26.31 -8.66
C SER A 147 12.02 26.13 -9.39
N LEU A 148 11.68 27.12 -10.22
CA LEU A 148 10.53 27.11 -11.11
C LEU A 148 11.03 27.28 -12.54
N LYS A 149 10.65 26.34 -13.43
CA LYS A 149 10.96 26.38 -14.86
C LYS A 149 9.66 26.39 -15.67
N ALA A 150 9.42 27.46 -16.40
CA ALA A 150 8.25 27.60 -17.26
C ALA A 150 8.53 28.65 -18.36
N LYS A 151 7.71 28.68 -19.44
CA LYS A 151 7.75 29.77 -20.42
C LYS A 151 7.23 31.10 -19.83
N LYS A 152 6.30 31.03 -18.88
CA LYS A 152 5.72 32.19 -18.20
C LYS A 152 5.36 31.82 -16.77
N ILE A 153 5.69 32.65 -15.82
CA ILE A 153 5.30 32.53 -14.40
C ILE A 153 4.47 33.79 -14.08
N GLY A 154 3.23 33.57 -13.63
CA GLY A 154 2.36 34.64 -13.11
C GLY A 154 2.23 34.49 -11.61
N VAL A 155 2.38 35.60 -10.88
CA VAL A 155 2.13 35.65 -9.43
C VAL A 155 1.11 36.77 -9.20
N THR A 156 -0.01 36.44 -8.56
CA THR A 156 -1.07 37.40 -8.22
C THR A 156 -1.43 37.21 -6.76
N ALA A 157 -1.56 38.27 -6.04
CA ALA A 157 -2.04 38.29 -4.67
C ALA A 157 -3.10 39.38 -4.49
N ASP A 158 -4.13 39.14 -3.68
CA ASP A 158 -5.17 40.13 -3.40
C ASP A 158 -4.69 41.27 -2.48
N ASN A 159 -3.69 41.01 -1.61
CA ASN A 159 -3.18 41.95 -0.65
C ASN A 159 -1.68 42.23 -0.81
N GLU A 160 -0.80 41.25 -0.72
CA GLU A 160 0.64 41.44 -0.70
C GLU A 160 1.42 40.29 -1.35
N ILE A 161 2.50 40.62 -2.05
CA ILE A 161 3.58 39.72 -2.45
C ILE A 161 4.86 40.20 -1.77
N ALA A 162 5.32 39.48 -0.74
CA ALA A 162 6.56 39.81 -0.03
C ALA A 162 7.69 38.87 -0.44
N LEU A 163 8.79 39.42 -0.98
CA LEU A 163 10.03 38.72 -1.26
C LEU A 163 11.11 39.27 -0.34
N LYS A 164 11.64 38.46 0.56
CA LYS A 164 12.71 38.89 1.49
C LYS A 164 13.93 38.00 1.29
N ALA A 165 15.09 38.60 1.14
CA ALA A 165 16.38 37.93 1.21
C ALA A 165 17.15 38.50 2.42
N ASN A 166 17.69 37.62 3.27
CA ASN A 166 18.65 38.05 4.29
C ASN A 166 20.03 37.95 3.63
N SER A 167 20.66 39.10 3.41
CA SER A 167 22.09 39.10 3.08
C SER A 167 22.88 38.67 4.31
N ALA A 168 23.78 37.72 4.11
CA ALA A 168 24.78 37.37 5.11
C ALA A 168 25.78 38.50 5.30
#